data_be11fc48d64ba8310da6e9fdd118a78f
#
_entry.id   be11fc48d64ba8310da6e9fdd118a78f
#
_cell.length_a   1.000
_cell.length_b   1.000
_cell.length_c   1.000
_cell.angle_alpha   90.00
_cell.angle_beta   90.00
_cell.angle_gamma   90.00
#
_symmetry.space_group_name_H-M   'P 1'
#
loop_
_entity.id
_entity.type
_entity.pdbx_description
1 polymer ?
#
loop_
_entity_poly.entity_id
_entity_poly.type
_entity_poly.pdbx_seq_one_letter_code
_entity_poly.pdbx_strand_id
1 'polypeptide(L)'
;MQDTRPAKPLSQSELPGATLPGARLLGGESSAAGPAGSDAMGHEGPLAGVRIVDFSRVLSGPYCTALLADLGAEVIKVETPAGDDYRHVAPFERGESALFTQVNRGKKSVVLDLKTPEGVQAAYALARTADAVVENFRPGVADRLGIGWDTLHAINPSLIYLSISGFGQTGPDAAKPAYDVIIQGLCGIMDVTGQPDGPPTLVGEALADVVAGLFGSWALLAALAGRERKARVQSGGQGTAMQSETMPGGSIQGGSIEGNATQGMAAPPGGRRIDLSMFEAMMSLMVTSTSTYLFSGQVPG
;
A
#
# COMPACT_ATOMS: atom_id res chain seq x y z
N MET A 1 -15.19 41.71 16.07
CA MET A 1 -13.85 41.45 16.61
C MET A 1 -13.82 39.95 16.95
N GLN A 2 -13.33 39.13 16.03
CA GLN A 2 -13.15 37.68 16.27
C GLN A 2 -11.81 37.49 16.99
N ASP A 3 -11.85 36.76 18.11
CA ASP A 3 -10.69 36.44 18.93
C ASP A 3 -9.78 35.47 18.17
N THR A 4 -8.66 35.97 17.65
CA THR A 4 -7.66 35.22 16.86
C THR A 4 -6.52 34.68 17.72
N ARG A 5 -6.83 34.13 18.91
CA ARG A 5 -5.77 33.46 19.68
C ARG A 5 -5.41 32.12 19.04
N PRO A 6 -4.12 31.82 18.78
CA PRO A 6 -3.69 30.54 18.29
C PRO A 6 -4.02 29.44 19.31
N ALA A 7 -4.49 28.30 18.82
CA ALA A 7 -4.74 27.12 19.65
C ALA A 7 -3.43 26.68 20.34
N LYS A 8 -3.55 26.32 21.62
CA LYS A 8 -2.43 25.83 22.42
C LYS A 8 -1.97 24.47 21.85
N PRO A 9 -0.68 24.26 21.60
CA PRO A 9 -0.20 22.97 21.11
C PRO A 9 -0.44 21.88 22.18
N LEU A 10 -0.91 20.70 21.72
CA LEU A 10 -1.12 19.53 22.55
C LEU A 10 0.25 18.98 23.05
N SER A 11 0.29 18.51 24.29
CA SER A 11 1.48 17.87 24.83
C SER A 11 1.63 16.43 24.28
N GLN A 12 2.85 15.87 24.27
CA GLN A 12 3.12 14.50 23.80
C GLN A 12 2.32 13.41 24.55
N SER A 13 1.83 13.69 25.77
CA SER A 13 0.97 12.81 26.56
C SER A 13 -0.51 12.83 26.11
N GLU A 14 -0.88 13.77 25.26
CA GLU A 14 -2.27 13.96 24.78
C GLU A 14 -2.49 13.44 23.35
N LEU A 15 -1.44 12.94 22.67
CA LEU A 15 -1.59 12.25 21.40
C LEU A 15 -2.03 10.81 21.67
N PRO A 16 -3.22 10.38 21.24
CA PRO A 16 -3.63 8.99 21.38
C PRO A 16 -2.66 8.11 20.59
N GLY A 17 -2.12 7.07 21.20
CA GLY A 17 -1.38 6.03 20.51
C GLY A 17 -2.20 5.55 19.31
N ALA A 18 -1.62 5.57 18.12
CA ALA A 18 -2.30 5.31 16.86
C ALA A 18 -2.78 3.85 16.80
N THR A 19 -3.96 3.62 17.33
CA THR A 19 -4.77 2.43 17.05
C THR A 19 -5.69 2.76 15.88
N LEU A 20 -5.80 1.85 14.92
CA LEU A 20 -6.72 1.97 13.80
C LEU A 20 -8.12 2.32 14.34
N PRO A 21 -8.78 3.40 13.90
CA PRO A 21 -10.10 3.77 14.39
C PRO A 21 -11.09 2.64 14.08
N GLY A 22 -11.68 2.05 15.12
CA GLY A 22 -12.75 1.06 15.01
C GLY A 22 -12.33 -0.41 15.00
N ALA A 23 -11.05 -0.77 15.02
CA ALA A 23 -10.61 -2.16 15.13
C ALA A 23 -10.02 -2.44 16.52
N ARG A 24 -10.79 -3.13 17.37
CA ARG A 24 -10.29 -3.70 18.62
C ARG A 24 -9.96 -5.17 18.36
N LEU A 25 -8.66 -5.48 18.23
CA LEU A 25 -8.23 -6.88 18.21
C LEU A 25 -8.45 -7.45 19.63
N LEU A 26 -9.43 -8.34 19.76
CA LEU A 26 -9.64 -9.13 20.95
C LEU A 26 -8.61 -10.28 20.94
N GLY A 27 -7.47 -10.07 21.55
CA GLY A 27 -6.45 -11.08 21.76
C GLY A 27 -6.14 -11.23 23.23
N GLY A 28 -6.04 -12.49 23.68
CA GLY A 28 -6.00 -12.95 25.05
C GLY A 28 -4.99 -12.27 25.97
N GLU A 29 -5.36 -12.30 27.24
CA GLU A 29 -4.56 -11.83 28.38
C GLU A 29 -3.17 -12.46 28.39
N SER A 30 -2.13 -11.63 28.33
CA SER A 30 -0.78 -12.02 28.71
C SER A 30 -0.45 -11.40 30.04
N SER A 31 -0.35 -12.23 31.05
CA SER A 31 0.15 -11.87 32.38
C SER A 31 1.69 -11.92 32.39
N ALA A 32 2.25 -11.07 33.23
CA ALA A 32 3.56 -11.14 33.86
C ALA A 32 4.74 -10.39 33.24
N ALA A 33 5.14 -9.41 34.02
CA ALA A 33 6.40 -8.68 33.95
C ALA A 33 7.62 -9.59 34.16
N GLY A 34 8.64 -9.36 33.34
CA GLY A 34 10.02 -9.82 33.53
C GLY A 34 11.03 -8.76 33.11
N PRO A 35 12.27 -8.72 33.63
CA PRO A 35 13.06 -7.52 33.74
C PRO A 35 13.77 -7.08 32.46
N ALA A 36 14.10 -5.78 32.45
CA ALA A 36 14.81 -5.05 31.42
C ALA A 36 16.11 -5.73 30.92
N GLY A 37 16.19 -5.87 29.62
CA GLY A 37 17.38 -6.21 28.86
C GLY A 37 17.30 -5.57 27.48
N SER A 38 18.25 -4.72 27.18
CA SER A 38 18.46 -3.86 26.03
C SER A 38 18.27 -4.49 24.66
N ASP A 39 17.83 -3.64 23.70
CA ASP A 39 18.04 -3.73 22.25
C ASP A 39 17.27 -4.82 21.47
N ALA A 40 15.94 -4.79 21.55
CA ALA A 40 15.09 -5.19 20.44
C ALA A 40 13.78 -4.40 20.55
N MET A 41 13.61 -3.35 19.77
CA MET A 41 12.26 -2.93 19.38
C MET A 41 11.68 -4.08 18.56
N GLY A 42 11.26 -5.14 19.27
CA GLY A 42 10.54 -6.25 18.67
C GLY A 42 9.23 -5.68 18.12
N HIS A 43 9.11 -5.66 16.80
CA HIS A 43 7.84 -5.34 16.17
C HIS A 43 6.84 -6.44 16.59
N GLU A 44 6.00 -6.14 17.59
CA GLU A 44 4.89 -7.00 17.97
C GLU A 44 3.72 -6.71 17.05
N GLY A 45 3.08 -7.76 16.55
CA GLY A 45 1.92 -7.61 15.68
C GLY A 45 1.79 -8.74 14.65
N PRO A 46 0.68 -8.77 13.92
CA PRO A 46 0.40 -9.83 12.94
C PRO A 46 1.41 -9.91 11.80
N LEU A 47 2.17 -8.84 11.53
CA LEU A 47 3.23 -8.80 10.53
C LEU A 47 4.64 -8.82 11.14
N ALA A 48 4.80 -9.23 12.41
CA ALA A 48 6.11 -9.40 13.00
C ALA A 48 6.98 -10.35 12.16
N GLY A 49 8.20 -9.92 11.82
CA GLY A 49 9.12 -10.67 10.96
C GLY A 49 8.96 -10.39 9.45
N VAL A 50 7.91 -9.69 9.03
CA VAL A 50 7.76 -9.24 7.63
C VAL A 50 8.60 -7.98 7.41
N ARG A 51 9.44 -7.98 6.36
CA ARG A 51 10.27 -6.84 5.97
C ARG A 51 9.81 -6.24 4.65
N ILE A 52 9.58 -4.93 4.64
CA ILE A 52 9.13 -4.17 3.47
C ILE A 52 10.16 -3.09 3.13
N VAL A 53 10.59 -3.02 1.89
CA VAL A 53 11.42 -1.91 1.38
C VAL A 53 10.51 -0.95 0.64
N ASP A 54 10.47 0.29 1.12
CA ASP A 54 9.58 1.35 0.67
C ASP A 54 10.35 2.40 -0.12
N PHE A 55 10.28 2.36 -1.45
CA PHE A 55 10.83 3.37 -2.36
C PHE A 55 9.84 4.49 -2.67
N SER A 56 8.63 4.40 -2.13
CA SER A 56 7.56 5.35 -2.43
C SER A 56 7.81 6.72 -1.79
N ARG A 57 7.10 7.73 -2.26
CA ARG A 57 7.18 9.10 -1.79
C ARG A 57 5.82 9.77 -1.77
N VAL A 58 5.73 10.93 -1.15
CA VAL A 58 4.53 11.77 -1.03
C VAL A 58 3.48 11.08 -0.15
N LEU A 59 2.42 10.46 -0.70
CA LEU A 59 1.29 10.01 0.12
C LEU A 59 0.88 8.54 -0.11
N SER A 60 0.43 8.16 -1.29
CA SER A 60 -0.22 6.85 -1.52
C SER A 60 0.61 5.64 -1.07
N GLY A 61 1.84 5.53 -1.54
CA GLY A 61 2.77 4.47 -1.14
C GLY A 61 3.22 4.58 0.31
N PRO A 62 3.68 5.76 0.78
CA PRO A 62 4.04 5.93 2.19
C PRO A 62 2.91 5.62 3.16
N TYR A 63 1.67 6.01 2.85
CA TYR A 63 0.51 5.66 3.67
C TYR A 63 0.25 4.15 3.70
N CYS A 64 0.33 3.48 2.54
CA CYS A 64 0.24 2.03 2.43
C CYS A 64 1.22 1.33 3.39
N THR A 65 2.49 1.69 3.34
CA THR A 65 3.52 1.04 4.14
C THR A 65 3.49 1.44 5.62
N ALA A 66 2.99 2.65 5.96
CA ALA A 66 2.74 3.04 7.35
C ALA A 66 1.67 2.18 8.01
N LEU A 67 0.58 1.85 7.29
CA LEU A 67 -0.45 0.94 7.79
C LEU A 67 0.11 -0.47 8.08
N LEU A 68 1.06 -0.94 7.28
CA LEU A 68 1.72 -2.24 7.50
C LEU A 68 2.74 -2.17 8.64
N ALA A 69 3.40 -1.02 8.84
CA ALA A 69 4.24 -0.79 10.02
C ALA A 69 3.42 -0.80 11.31
N ASP A 70 2.22 -0.19 11.31
CA ASP A 70 1.27 -0.25 12.44
C ASP A 70 0.87 -1.70 12.79
N LEU A 71 0.90 -2.62 11.82
CA LEU A 71 0.65 -4.04 12.02
C LEU A 71 1.90 -4.85 12.42
N GLY A 72 3.04 -4.21 12.63
CA GLY A 72 4.29 -4.82 13.10
C GLY A 72 5.29 -5.20 12.00
N ALA A 73 5.07 -4.81 10.74
CA ALA A 73 6.09 -5.00 9.70
C ALA A 73 7.30 -4.09 9.94
N GLU A 74 8.51 -4.61 9.68
CA GLU A 74 9.71 -3.78 9.56
C GLU A 74 9.69 -3.07 8.21
N VAL A 75 9.46 -1.75 8.21
CA VAL A 75 9.46 -0.95 6.98
C VAL A 75 10.73 -0.12 6.89
N ILE A 76 11.49 -0.31 5.81
CA ILE A 76 12.70 0.44 5.49
C ILE A 76 12.37 1.39 4.34
N LYS A 77 12.20 2.68 4.67
CA LYS A 77 11.99 3.73 3.69
C LYS A 77 13.31 4.16 3.07
N VAL A 78 13.39 4.03 1.75
CA VAL A 78 14.53 4.50 0.96
C VAL A 78 14.23 5.90 0.45
N GLU A 79 15.06 6.85 0.84
CA GLU A 79 14.94 8.25 0.43
C GLU A 79 16.11 8.66 -0.47
N THR A 80 15.86 9.62 -1.36
CA THR A 80 16.93 10.29 -2.11
C THR A 80 17.79 11.16 -1.17
N PRO A 81 18.97 11.64 -1.59
CA PRO A 81 19.75 12.61 -0.82
C PRO A 81 18.98 13.91 -0.48
N ALA A 82 17.96 14.27 -1.25
CA ALA A 82 17.08 15.41 -0.97
C ALA A 82 15.95 15.08 0.02
N GLY A 83 15.78 13.81 0.37
CA GLY A 83 14.65 13.33 1.19
C GLY A 83 13.35 13.13 0.38
N ASP A 84 12.29 12.84 1.11
CA ASP A 84 10.93 12.82 0.59
C ASP A 84 10.36 14.24 0.47
N ASP A 85 9.60 14.51 -0.57
CA ASP A 85 8.98 15.82 -0.81
C ASP A 85 8.15 16.30 0.41
N TYR A 86 7.49 15.38 1.11
CA TYR A 86 6.68 15.70 2.30
C TYR A 86 7.50 16.18 3.50
N ARG A 87 8.81 15.96 3.53
CA ARG A 87 9.67 16.57 4.56
C ARG A 87 9.67 18.08 4.51
N HIS A 88 9.31 18.67 3.36
CA HIS A 88 9.34 20.12 3.08
C HIS A 88 7.94 20.74 3.07
N VAL A 89 6.89 20.02 3.44
CA VAL A 89 5.50 20.49 3.42
C VAL A 89 5.01 20.80 4.84
N ALA A 90 4.45 22.00 5.03
CA ALA A 90 3.84 22.44 6.29
C ALA A 90 2.56 21.62 6.62
N PRO A 91 2.12 21.57 7.89
CA PRO A 91 2.67 22.27 9.04
C PRO A 91 3.92 21.62 9.61
N PHE A 92 4.78 22.44 10.25
CA PHE A 92 5.99 21.94 10.91
C PHE A 92 5.87 22.01 12.42
N GLU A 93 6.32 20.97 13.10
CA GLU A 93 6.54 20.95 14.54
C GLU A 93 7.97 20.51 14.81
N ARG A 94 8.71 21.30 15.63
CA ARG A 94 10.13 21.05 15.98
C ARG A 94 11.04 20.81 14.77
N GLY A 95 10.71 21.44 13.64
CA GLY A 95 11.49 21.32 12.39
C GLY A 95 11.11 20.12 11.51
N GLU A 96 10.15 19.30 11.93
CA GLU A 96 9.66 18.15 11.16
C GLU A 96 8.28 18.42 10.58
N SER A 97 8.03 17.96 9.36
CA SER A 97 6.72 18.04 8.71
C SER A 97 5.74 17.06 9.36
N ALA A 98 4.58 17.57 9.77
CA ALA A 98 3.51 16.73 10.30
C ALA A 98 3.00 15.71 9.26
N LEU A 99 2.92 16.10 7.97
CA LEU A 99 2.51 15.21 6.90
C LEU A 99 3.52 14.07 6.70
N PHE A 100 4.83 14.39 6.69
CA PHE A 100 5.85 13.35 6.60
C PHE A 100 5.76 12.38 7.78
N THR A 101 5.66 12.89 9.00
CA THR A 101 5.58 12.08 10.22
C THR A 101 4.34 11.20 10.20
N GLN A 102 3.19 11.73 9.76
CA GLN A 102 1.93 10.99 9.71
C GLN A 102 2.00 9.76 8.80
N VAL A 103 2.58 9.90 7.60
CA VAL A 103 2.59 8.82 6.60
C VAL A 103 3.85 7.96 6.62
N ASN A 104 4.82 8.30 7.49
CA ASN A 104 6.06 7.53 7.63
C ASN A 104 6.33 7.05 9.07
N ARG A 105 5.29 7.10 9.93
CA ARG A 105 5.39 6.58 11.31
C ARG A 105 5.78 5.11 11.31
N GLY A 106 6.57 4.72 12.31
CA GLY A 106 7.02 3.34 12.49
C GLY A 106 8.06 2.83 11.49
N LYS A 107 8.52 3.67 10.55
CA LYS A 107 9.51 3.28 9.55
C LYS A 107 10.94 3.63 9.97
N LYS A 108 11.88 2.82 9.49
CA LYS A 108 13.32 3.16 9.48
C LYS A 108 13.63 3.85 8.17
N SER A 109 14.42 4.94 8.19
CA SER A 109 14.82 5.65 6.97
C SER A 109 16.27 5.38 6.63
N VAL A 110 16.56 5.22 5.34
CA VAL A 110 17.91 5.16 4.77
C VAL A 110 17.98 6.03 3.53
N VAL A 111 19.07 6.78 3.40
CA VAL A 111 19.32 7.62 2.23
C VAL A 111 20.16 6.86 1.22
N LEU A 112 19.65 6.66 0.00
CA LEU A 112 20.36 6.02 -1.10
C LEU A 112 20.22 6.88 -2.37
N ASP A 113 21.34 7.18 -3.02
CA ASP A 113 21.29 7.77 -4.36
C ASP A 113 21.22 6.66 -5.41
N LEU A 114 20.00 6.35 -5.86
CA LEU A 114 19.74 5.32 -6.89
C LEU A 114 20.27 5.71 -8.29
N LYS A 115 20.89 6.87 -8.45
CA LYS A 115 21.60 7.25 -9.67
C LYS A 115 23.06 6.80 -9.66
N THR A 116 23.55 6.31 -8.53
CA THR A 116 24.92 5.79 -8.38
C THR A 116 24.91 4.27 -8.33
N PRO A 117 25.97 3.61 -8.83
CA PRO A 117 26.10 2.16 -8.72
C PRO A 117 26.05 1.65 -7.28
N GLU A 118 26.65 2.39 -6.34
CA GLU A 118 26.71 2.05 -4.92
C GLU A 118 25.31 2.08 -4.28
N GLY A 119 24.51 3.12 -4.60
CA GLY A 119 23.14 3.25 -4.12
C GLY A 119 22.25 2.13 -4.65
N VAL A 120 22.40 1.75 -5.93
CA VAL A 120 21.68 0.63 -6.53
C VAL A 120 22.10 -0.71 -5.89
N GLN A 121 23.38 -0.94 -5.64
CA GLN A 121 23.84 -2.16 -4.96
C GLN A 121 23.33 -2.25 -3.52
N ALA A 122 23.25 -1.13 -2.81
CA ALA A 122 22.63 -1.09 -1.49
C ALA A 122 21.13 -1.43 -1.54
N ALA A 123 20.40 -0.91 -2.55
CA ALA A 123 18.99 -1.26 -2.77
C ALA A 123 18.82 -2.77 -3.07
N TYR A 124 19.73 -3.37 -3.83
CA TYR A 124 19.72 -4.83 -4.08
C TYR A 124 19.97 -5.63 -2.81
N ALA A 125 20.86 -5.16 -1.93
CA ALA A 125 21.09 -5.82 -0.64
C ALA A 125 19.82 -5.80 0.24
N LEU A 126 19.09 -4.71 0.26
CA LEU A 126 17.80 -4.62 0.94
C LEU A 126 16.76 -5.56 0.31
N ALA A 127 16.62 -5.55 -1.01
CA ALA A 127 15.65 -6.36 -1.73
C ALA A 127 15.86 -7.88 -1.56
N ARG A 128 17.12 -8.34 -1.41
CA ARG A 128 17.42 -9.76 -1.16
C ARG A 128 16.75 -10.32 0.10
N THR A 129 16.55 -9.50 1.09
CA THR A 129 15.99 -9.91 2.40
C THR A 129 14.58 -9.39 2.62
N ALA A 130 14.00 -8.70 1.65
CA ALA A 130 12.66 -8.16 1.73
C ALA A 130 11.59 -9.19 1.38
N ASP A 131 10.47 -9.14 2.08
CA ASP A 131 9.24 -9.85 1.71
C ASP A 131 8.47 -9.10 0.65
N ALA A 132 8.48 -7.77 0.74
CA ALA A 132 7.82 -6.90 -0.23
C ALA A 132 8.64 -5.65 -0.55
N VAL A 133 8.39 -5.12 -1.73
CA VAL A 133 8.85 -3.81 -2.22
C VAL A 133 7.62 -3.00 -2.61
N VAL A 134 7.63 -1.72 -2.27
CA VAL A 134 6.59 -0.76 -2.67
C VAL A 134 7.23 0.43 -3.35
N GLU A 135 6.68 0.84 -4.49
CA GLU A 135 7.03 2.08 -5.17
C GLU A 135 5.78 2.76 -5.73
N ASN A 136 5.82 4.07 -5.91
CA ASN A 136 4.74 4.84 -6.52
C ASN A 136 5.26 5.85 -7.56
N PHE A 137 6.24 5.43 -8.33
CA PHE A 137 6.77 6.22 -9.44
C PHE A 137 5.86 6.15 -10.67
N ARG A 138 6.08 7.07 -11.59
CA ARG A 138 5.48 6.94 -12.94
C ARG A 138 6.03 5.69 -13.62
N PRO A 139 5.22 5.03 -14.46
CA PRO A 139 5.65 3.84 -15.20
C PRO A 139 7.03 4.00 -15.88
N GLY A 140 7.87 2.97 -15.76
CA GLY A 140 9.23 2.94 -16.29
C GLY A 140 10.28 3.71 -15.49
N VAL A 141 9.92 4.46 -14.43
CA VAL A 141 10.92 5.16 -13.59
C VAL A 141 11.69 4.15 -12.73
N ALA A 142 11.01 3.21 -12.09
CA ALA A 142 11.65 2.17 -11.30
C ALA A 142 12.64 1.34 -12.13
N ASP A 143 12.26 1.00 -13.37
CA ASP A 143 13.14 0.27 -14.30
C ASP A 143 14.41 1.07 -14.63
N ARG A 144 14.26 2.37 -14.94
CA ARG A 144 15.41 3.26 -15.21
C ARG A 144 16.33 3.45 -13.99
N LEU A 145 15.80 3.34 -12.78
CA LEU A 145 16.56 3.38 -11.54
C LEU A 145 17.17 2.03 -11.17
N GLY A 146 16.93 0.98 -11.97
CA GLY A 146 17.45 -0.36 -11.72
C GLY A 146 16.73 -1.12 -10.60
N ILE A 147 15.59 -0.62 -10.13
CA ILE A 147 14.82 -1.24 -9.05
C ILE A 147 13.43 -1.73 -9.51
N GLY A 148 13.23 -1.88 -10.82
CA GLY A 148 11.99 -2.41 -11.38
C GLY A 148 11.76 -3.88 -11.07
N TRP A 149 10.54 -4.33 -11.31
CA TRP A 149 10.10 -5.71 -11.02
C TRP A 149 11.06 -6.79 -11.53
N ASP A 150 11.41 -6.78 -12.81
CA ASP A 150 12.21 -7.85 -13.41
C ASP A 150 13.58 -7.95 -12.76
N THR A 151 14.20 -6.80 -12.46
CA THR A 151 15.51 -6.74 -11.79
C THR A 151 15.44 -7.28 -10.37
N LEU A 152 14.50 -6.80 -9.56
CA LEU A 152 14.42 -7.18 -8.16
C LEU A 152 13.88 -8.61 -7.98
N HIS A 153 12.99 -9.06 -8.85
CA HIS A 153 12.50 -10.44 -8.85
C HIS A 153 13.60 -11.44 -9.23
N ALA A 154 14.49 -11.09 -10.15
CA ALA A 154 15.66 -11.91 -10.45
C ALA A 154 16.62 -12.06 -9.24
N ILE A 155 16.70 -11.02 -8.38
CA ILE A 155 17.50 -11.02 -7.15
C ILE A 155 16.80 -11.79 -6.02
N ASN A 156 15.49 -11.65 -5.90
CA ASN A 156 14.65 -12.30 -4.89
C ASN A 156 13.38 -12.87 -5.55
N PRO A 157 13.39 -14.13 -5.97
CA PRO A 157 12.25 -14.77 -6.64
C PRO A 157 10.99 -14.91 -5.77
N SER A 158 11.10 -14.72 -4.46
CA SER A 158 9.95 -14.73 -3.54
C SER A 158 9.33 -13.36 -3.29
N LEU A 159 9.90 -12.30 -3.88
CA LEU A 159 9.53 -10.92 -3.64
C LEU A 159 8.09 -10.62 -4.07
N ILE A 160 7.35 -9.95 -3.21
CA ILE A 160 6.08 -9.30 -3.58
C ILE A 160 6.41 -7.85 -3.96
N TYR A 161 6.03 -7.42 -5.15
CA TYR A 161 6.34 -6.09 -5.66
C TYR A 161 5.05 -5.33 -5.97
N LEU A 162 4.82 -4.23 -5.27
CA LEU A 162 3.67 -3.36 -5.46
C LEU A 162 4.08 -2.07 -6.15
N SER A 163 3.50 -1.81 -7.32
CA SER A 163 3.53 -0.53 -8.00
C SER A 163 2.20 0.20 -7.81
N ILE A 164 2.22 1.43 -7.31
CA ILE A 164 1.06 2.31 -7.23
C ILE A 164 1.24 3.43 -8.24
N SER A 165 0.32 3.58 -9.18
CA SER A 165 0.40 4.66 -10.18
C SER A 165 -0.99 5.20 -10.52
N GLY A 166 -1.06 6.33 -11.22
CA GLY A 166 -2.34 6.97 -11.52
C GLY A 166 -3.32 6.08 -12.28
N PHE A 167 -2.83 5.42 -13.34
CA PHE A 167 -3.65 4.65 -14.28
C PHE A 167 -3.13 3.22 -14.50
N GLY A 168 -2.28 2.70 -13.61
CA GLY A 168 -1.63 1.41 -13.79
C GLY A 168 -0.35 1.49 -14.62
N GLN A 169 0.36 0.37 -14.70
CA GLN A 169 1.64 0.25 -15.43
C GLN A 169 1.44 0.03 -16.94
N THR A 170 0.23 -0.33 -17.35
CA THR A 170 -0.12 -0.66 -18.74
C THR A 170 -1.40 0.06 -19.17
N GLY A 171 -1.72 0.02 -20.46
CA GLY A 171 -2.90 0.64 -21.00
C GLY A 171 -2.66 2.04 -21.60
N PRO A 172 -3.68 2.63 -22.25
CA PRO A 172 -3.54 3.86 -23.02
C PRO A 172 -3.20 5.10 -22.17
N ASP A 173 -3.58 5.07 -20.90
CA ASP A 173 -3.40 6.19 -19.97
C ASP A 173 -2.20 6.04 -19.03
N ALA A 174 -1.48 4.93 -19.07
CA ALA A 174 -0.38 4.64 -18.15
C ALA A 174 0.69 5.75 -18.09
N ALA A 175 0.98 6.41 -19.21
CA ALA A 175 1.95 7.49 -19.28
C ALA A 175 1.43 8.86 -18.79
N LYS A 176 0.11 9.00 -18.57
CA LYS A 176 -0.47 10.27 -18.12
C LYS A 176 -0.02 10.62 -16.70
N PRO A 177 0.34 11.87 -16.44
CA PRO A 177 0.58 12.31 -15.07
C PRO A 177 -0.73 12.27 -14.29
N ALA A 178 -0.65 11.82 -13.04
CA ALA A 178 -1.78 11.83 -12.14
C ALA A 178 -1.33 12.31 -10.76
N TYR A 179 -2.18 13.13 -10.18
CA TYR A 179 -2.22 13.48 -8.77
C TYR A 179 -3.62 13.23 -8.27
N ASP A 180 -3.81 13.22 -6.98
CA ASP A 180 -5.09 13.01 -6.32
C ASP A 180 -6.25 13.75 -6.99
N VAL A 181 -6.11 15.07 -7.16
CA VAL A 181 -7.14 15.94 -7.74
C VAL A 181 -7.54 15.53 -9.17
N ILE A 182 -6.58 15.07 -9.97
CA ILE A 182 -6.85 14.60 -11.34
C ILE A 182 -7.70 13.33 -11.30
N ILE A 183 -7.35 12.42 -10.40
CA ILE A 183 -8.09 11.16 -10.23
C ILE A 183 -9.49 11.42 -9.68
N GLN A 184 -9.65 12.32 -8.69
CA GLN A 184 -10.97 12.71 -8.18
C GLN A 184 -11.87 13.29 -9.29
N GLY A 185 -11.32 14.14 -10.15
CA GLY A 185 -12.08 14.68 -11.29
C GLY A 185 -12.49 13.61 -12.31
N LEU A 186 -11.54 12.75 -12.69
CA LEU A 186 -11.78 11.73 -13.72
C LEU A 186 -12.71 10.59 -13.27
N CYS A 187 -12.71 10.23 -11.99
CA CYS A 187 -13.62 9.21 -11.47
C CYS A 187 -15.05 9.71 -11.23
N GLY A 188 -15.30 11.03 -11.38
CA GLY A 188 -16.62 11.63 -11.22
C GLY A 188 -17.04 11.94 -9.79
N ILE A 189 -16.18 11.69 -8.77
CA ILE A 189 -16.57 11.97 -7.37
C ILE A 189 -16.82 13.45 -7.13
N MET A 190 -16.12 14.33 -7.86
CA MET A 190 -16.32 15.77 -7.74
C MET A 190 -17.72 16.21 -8.24
N ASP A 191 -18.28 15.50 -9.19
CA ASP A 191 -19.58 15.80 -9.78
C ASP A 191 -20.73 15.39 -8.86
N VAL A 192 -20.59 14.26 -8.17
CA VAL A 192 -21.57 13.76 -7.21
C VAL A 192 -21.38 14.33 -5.79
N THR A 193 -20.40 15.22 -5.61
CA THR A 193 -20.12 15.89 -4.34
C THR A 193 -20.54 17.35 -4.42
N GLY A 194 -21.24 17.85 -3.41
CA GLY A 194 -21.65 19.26 -3.33
C GLY A 194 -23.15 19.46 -3.47
N GLN A 195 -23.54 20.61 -4.02
CA GLN A 195 -24.94 20.97 -4.20
C GLN A 195 -25.42 20.55 -5.60
N PRO A 196 -26.68 20.12 -5.74
CA PRO A 196 -27.28 19.90 -7.05
C PRO A 196 -27.10 21.15 -7.94
N ASP A 197 -26.76 20.94 -9.20
CA ASP A 197 -26.49 22.01 -10.20
C ASP A 197 -25.32 22.95 -9.81
N GLY A 198 -24.52 22.59 -8.81
CA GLY A 198 -23.30 23.31 -8.39
C GLY A 198 -22.07 22.98 -9.24
N PRO A 199 -20.97 23.71 -9.03
CA PRO A 199 -19.69 23.33 -9.67
C PRO A 199 -19.15 22.01 -9.09
N PRO A 200 -18.37 21.23 -9.87
CA PRO A 200 -17.68 20.04 -9.34
C PRO A 200 -16.89 20.39 -8.07
N THR A 201 -17.11 19.63 -7.00
CA THR A 201 -16.57 19.93 -5.67
C THR A 201 -15.55 18.89 -5.26
N LEU A 202 -14.33 19.36 -4.99
CA LEU A 202 -13.25 18.50 -4.48
C LEU A 202 -13.59 17.99 -3.08
N VAL A 203 -13.33 16.70 -2.83
CA VAL A 203 -13.28 16.20 -1.46
C VAL A 203 -12.08 16.83 -0.75
N GLY A 204 -12.29 17.30 0.48
CA GLY A 204 -11.32 18.11 1.23
C GLY A 204 -10.07 17.36 1.72
N GLU A 205 -9.86 16.14 1.25
CA GLU A 205 -8.71 15.27 1.53
C GLU A 205 -8.14 14.69 0.25
N ALA A 206 -6.89 14.23 0.27
CA ALA A 206 -6.24 13.52 -0.84
C ALA A 206 -6.81 12.09 -0.95
N LEU A 207 -8.11 12.00 -1.27
CA LEU A 207 -8.90 10.78 -1.19
C LEU A 207 -8.36 9.67 -2.10
N ALA A 208 -7.95 10.01 -3.31
CA ALA A 208 -7.44 9.02 -4.26
C ALA A 208 -6.12 8.40 -3.79
N ASP A 209 -5.23 9.21 -3.21
CA ASP A 209 -3.98 8.72 -2.61
C ASP A 209 -4.24 7.82 -1.40
N VAL A 210 -5.13 8.25 -0.49
CA VAL A 210 -5.49 7.48 0.72
C VAL A 210 -6.12 6.15 0.34
N VAL A 211 -7.07 6.15 -0.60
CA VAL A 211 -7.73 4.94 -1.09
C VAL A 211 -6.73 4.00 -1.76
N ALA A 212 -5.85 4.52 -2.61
CA ALA A 212 -4.80 3.71 -3.22
C ALA A 212 -3.86 3.09 -2.16
N GLY A 213 -3.50 3.86 -1.12
CA GLY A 213 -2.72 3.34 0.00
C GLY A 213 -3.42 2.21 0.77
N LEU A 214 -4.73 2.35 1.03
CA LEU A 214 -5.56 1.31 1.65
C LEU A 214 -5.63 0.04 0.79
N PHE A 215 -5.98 0.17 -0.50
CA PHE A 215 -6.02 -0.98 -1.41
C PHE A 215 -4.64 -1.62 -1.59
N GLY A 216 -3.56 -0.82 -1.62
CA GLY A 216 -2.18 -1.31 -1.67
C GLY A 216 -1.82 -2.14 -0.45
N SER A 217 -2.15 -1.67 0.75
CA SER A 217 -1.92 -2.42 1.99
C SER A 217 -2.71 -3.72 2.01
N TRP A 218 -3.97 -3.69 1.59
CA TRP A 218 -4.81 -4.89 1.48
C TRP A 218 -4.27 -5.90 0.47
N ALA A 219 -3.86 -5.43 -0.71
CA ALA A 219 -3.28 -6.29 -1.74
C ALA A 219 -1.97 -6.97 -1.27
N LEU A 220 -1.13 -6.25 -0.53
CA LEU A 220 0.08 -6.80 0.08
C LEU A 220 -0.26 -7.85 1.15
N LEU A 221 -1.20 -7.58 2.04
CA LEU A 221 -1.67 -8.54 3.04
C LEU A 221 -2.20 -9.82 2.38
N ALA A 222 -3.02 -9.69 1.33
CA ALA A 222 -3.54 -10.84 0.59
C ALA A 222 -2.42 -11.65 -0.09
N ALA A 223 -1.41 -10.97 -0.65
CA ALA A 223 -0.28 -11.65 -1.28
C ALA A 223 0.62 -12.37 -0.26
N LEU A 224 0.89 -11.76 0.89
CA LEU A 224 1.64 -12.36 2.00
C LEU A 224 0.92 -13.60 2.54
N ALA A 225 -0.36 -13.48 2.86
CA ALA A 225 -1.19 -14.61 3.32
C ALA A 225 -1.25 -15.75 2.29
N GLY A 226 -1.37 -15.40 0.99
CA GLY A 226 -1.36 -16.38 -0.10
C GLY A 226 -0.02 -17.11 -0.24
N ARG A 227 1.09 -16.43 0.00
CA ARG A 227 2.44 -17.01 0.00
C ARG A 227 2.59 -18.02 1.14
N GLU A 228 2.23 -17.63 2.35
CA GLU A 228 2.30 -18.53 3.53
C GLU A 228 1.44 -19.78 3.36
N ARG A 229 0.22 -19.62 2.85
CA ARG A 229 -0.67 -20.76 2.62
C ARG A 229 -0.10 -21.75 1.63
N LYS A 230 0.54 -21.28 0.55
CA LYS A 230 1.21 -22.15 -0.41
C LYS A 230 2.39 -22.89 0.22
N ALA A 231 3.21 -22.19 1.00
CA ALA A 231 4.34 -22.80 1.71
C ALA A 231 3.86 -23.92 2.67
N ARG A 232 2.79 -23.68 3.41
CA ARG A 232 2.19 -24.70 4.31
C ARG A 232 1.66 -25.93 3.56
N VAL A 233 1.02 -25.75 2.41
CA VAL A 233 0.51 -26.86 1.59
C VAL A 233 1.67 -27.67 1.02
N GLN A 234 2.77 -27.05 0.62
CA GLN A 234 3.95 -27.73 0.10
C GLN A 234 4.77 -28.45 1.17
N SER A 235 4.81 -27.93 2.39
CA SER A 235 5.51 -28.57 3.53
C SER A 235 4.66 -29.61 4.25
N GLY A 236 3.33 -29.55 4.13
CA GLY A 236 2.36 -30.39 4.84
C GLY A 236 1.76 -31.53 4.00
N GLY A 237 2.58 -32.18 3.16
CA GLY A 237 2.14 -33.30 2.31
C GLY A 237 1.76 -34.59 3.05
N GLN A 238 1.20 -34.55 4.28
CA GLN A 238 0.44 -35.62 4.94
C GLN A 238 -0.37 -35.02 6.10
N GLY A 239 -1.46 -34.39 5.81
CA GLY A 239 -2.43 -33.93 6.82
C GLY A 239 -3.82 -34.10 6.26
N THR A 240 -4.49 -35.11 6.74
CA THR A 240 -5.92 -35.52 6.65
C THR A 240 -6.77 -34.63 5.74
N ALA A 241 -7.09 -35.14 4.57
CA ALA A 241 -8.15 -34.59 3.73
C ALA A 241 -9.46 -34.65 4.54
N MET A 242 -9.93 -33.49 5.02
CA MET A 242 -11.34 -33.36 5.39
C MET A 242 -12.15 -33.58 4.11
N GLN A 243 -12.84 -34.68 4.02
CA GLN A 243 -13.82 -34.94 2.99
C GLN A 243 -14.88 -33.84 3.07
N SER A 244 -14.88 -32.93 2.07
CA SER A 244 -16.01 -32.06 1.90
C SER A 244 -17.16 -32.88 1.36
N GLU A 245 -18.20 -33.09 2.16
CA GLU A 245 -19.46 -33.61 1.69
C GLU A 245 -20.04 -32.70 0.63
N THR A 246 -20.18 -33.24 -0.56
CA THR A 246 -20.73 -32.56 -1.73
C THR A 246 -22.23 -32.39 -1.55
N MET A 247 -22.70 -31.17 -1.35
CA MET A 247 -24.11 -30.84 -1.47
C MET A 247 -24.49 -30.81 -2.97
N PRO A 248 -25.58 -31.49 -3.37
CA PRO A 248 -26.01 -31.47 -4.76
C PRO A 248 -26.83 -30.23 -5.07
N GLY A 249 -26.43 -29.47 -6.09
CA GLY A 249 -27.30 -28.47 -6.67
C GLY A 249 -26.58 -27.23 -7.24
N GLY A 250 -26.57 -27.08 -8.56
CA GLY A 250 -26.40 -25.82 -9.25
C GLY A 250 -25.08 -25.63 -10.01
N SER A 251 -25.00 -26.09 -11.24
CA SER A 251 -23.94 -25.76 -12.18
C SER A 251 -24.06 -24.31 -12.67
N ILE A 252 -23.15 -23.44 -12.25
CA ILE A 252 -22.90 -22.16 -12.93
C ILE A 252 -21.67 -22.38 -13.81
N GLN A 253 -21.88 -22.33 -15.12
CA GLN A 253 -20.78 -22.32 -16.09
C GLN A 253 -20.10 -20.96 -16.02
N GLY A 254 -18.99 -20.87 -15.31
CA GLY A 254 -18.05 -19.74 -15.34
C GLY A 254 -17.11 -19.93 -16.51
N GLY A 255 -17.10 -18.96 -17.44
CA GLY A 255 -16.15 -18.93 -18.55
C GLY A 255 -14.72 -18.89 -18.06
N SER A 256 -13.89 -19.82 -18.53
CA SER A 256 -12.45 -19.84 -18.33
C SER A 256 -11.80 -18.74 -19.13
N ILE A 257 -11.19 -17.79 -18.47
CA ILE A 257 -10.23 -16.86 -19.10
C ILE A 257 -8.93 -17.65 -19.27
N GLU A 258 -8.70 -18.17 -20.47
CA GLU A 258 -7.40 -18.74 -20.85
C GLU A 258 -6.38 -17.63 -21.00
N GLY A 259 -5.60 -17.37 -19.95
CA GLY A 259 -4.36 -16.62 -20.03
C GLY A 259 -3.29 -17.47 -20.71
N ASN A 260 -2.79 -17.01 -21.85
CA ASN A 260 -1.69 -17.61 -22.59
C ASN A 260 -0.45 -17.75 -21.69
N ALA A 261 -0.22 -18.95 -21.16
CA ALA A 261 0.98 -19.30 -20.43
C ALA A 261 2.11 -19.55 -21.44
N THR A 262 3.02 -18.60 -21.57
CA THR A 262 4.33 -18.87 -22.15
C THR A 262 5.04 -19.94 -21.32
N GLN A 263 5.23 -21.11 -21.89
CA GLN A 263 6.05 -22.18 -21.34
C GLN A 263 7.51 -21.71 -21.21
N GLY A 264 7.97 -21.45 -20.00
CA GLY A 264 9.33 -21.13 -19.69
C GLY A 264 9.56 -21.19 -18.19
N MET A 265 10.30 -22.20 -17.73
CA MET A 265 10.82 -22.42 -16.37
C MET A 265 9.88 -22.02 -15.24
N ALA A 266 9.40 -23.01 -14.49
CA ALA A 266 8.59 -22.81 -13.29
C ALA A 266 9.30 -21.83 -12.32
N ALA A 267 8.73 -20.64 -12.20
CA ALA A 267 9.18 -19.68 -11.20
C ALA A 267 9.03 -20.30 -9.80
N PRO A 268 10.00 -20.12 -8.90
CA PRO A 268 9.89 -20.63 -7.54
C PRO A 268 8.61 -20.09 -6.89
N PRO A 269 7.93 -20.89 -6.08
CA PRO A 269 6.62 -20.53 -5.55
C PRO A 269 6.74 -19.36 -4.58
N GLY A 270 6.26 -18.18 -4.94
CA GLY A 270 6.18 -17.10 -3.96
C GLY A 270 6.06 -15.68 -4.48
N GLY A 271 6.90 -15.23 -5.40
CA GLY A 271 6.93 -13.84 -5.84
C GLY A 271 5.69 -13.41 -6.64
N ARG A 272 5.27 -12.16 -6.48
CA ARG A 272 4.11 -11.58 -7.19
C ARG A 272 4.34 -10.13 -7.52
N ARG A 273 3.99 -9.74 -8.73
CA ARG A 273 3.83 -8.34 -9.10
C ARG A 273 2.38 -7.93 -8.88
N ILE A 274 2.18 -6.79 -8.25
CA ILE A 274 0.89 -6.14 -8.03
C ILE A 274 0.96 -4.78 -8.71
N ASP A 275 0.05 -4.53 -9.62
CA ASP A 275 -0.14 -3.25 -10.29
C ASP A 275 -1.42 -2.62 -9.76
N LEU A 276 -1.32 -1.47 -9.11
CA LEU A 276 -2.43 -0.76 -8.51
C LEU A 276 -2.62 0.60 -9.19
N SER A 277 -3.76 0.76 -9.82
CA SER A 277 -4.20 2.02 -10.42
C SER A 277 -5.00 2.83 -9.39
N MET A 278 -4.58 4.07 -9.12
CA MET A 278 -5.35 5.00 -8.27
C MET A 278 -6.75 5.25 -8.85
N PHE A 279 -6.85 5.35 -10.20
CA PHE A 279 -8.12 5.57 -10.87
C PHE A 279 -9.08 4.39 -10.67
N GLU A 280 -8.62 3.14 -10.85
CA GLU A 280 -9.45 1.96 -10.64
C GLU A 280 -9.84 1.78 -9.17
N ALA A 281 -8.92 2.07 -8.25
CA ALA A 281 -9.20 2.07 -6.82
C ALA A 281 -10.31 3.08 -6.47
N MET A 282 -10.26 4.30 -7.01
CA MET A 282 -11.32 5.29 -6.84
C MET A 282 -12.63 4.88 -7.52
N MET A 283 -12.57 4.31 -8.73
CA MET A 283 -13.78 3.80 -9.40
C MET A 283 -14.47 2.71 -8.57
N SER A 284 -13.72 1.92 -7.81
CA SER A 284 -14.32 0.91 -6.91
C SER A 284 -15.10 1.50 -5.74
N LEU A 285 -14.85 2.77 -5.36
CA LEU A 285 -15.66 3.49 -4.37
C LEU A 285 -16.96 4.06 -4.96
N MET A 286 -17.01 4.25 -6.26
CA MET A 286 -18.17 4.83 -6.96
C MET A 286 -19.30 3.81 -7.18
N VAL A 287 -19.49 2.89 -6.22
CA VAL A 287 -20.42 1.74 -6.36
C VAL A 287 -21.84 2.22 -6.65
N THR A 288 -22.35 3.20 -5.91
CA THR A 288 -23.72 3.71 -6.08
C THR A 288 -23.90 4.37 -7.45
N SER A 289 -22.97 5.27 -7.81
CA SER A 289 -23.05 6.02 -9.07
C SER A 289 -22.91 5.10 -10.28
N THR A 290 -21.92 4.18 -10.26
CA THR A 290 -21.72 3.21 -11.33
C THR A 290 -22.91 2.24 -11.45
N SER A 291 -23.46 1.78 -10.34
CA SER A 291 -24.65 0.93 -10.35
C SER A 291 -25.87 1.66 -10.93
N THR A 292 -26.11 2.91 -10.51
CA THR A 292 -27.20 3.72 -11.04
C THR A 292 -27.07 3.86 -12.58
N TYR A 293 -25.88 4.24 -13.05
CA TYR A 293 -25.65 4.39 -14.49
C TYR A 293 -25.84 3.08 -15.27
N LEU A 294 -25.24 1.97 -14.78
CA LEU A 294 -25.31 0.68 -15.48
C LEU A 294 -26.72 0.11 -15.54
N PHE A 295 -27.56 0.35 -14.56
CA PHE A 295 -28.92 -0.19 -14.52
C PHE A 295 -29.98 0.73 -15.10
N SER A 296 -29.81 2.06 -15.03
CA SER A 296 -30.81 3.03 -15.47
C SER A 296 -30.40 3.83 -16.71
N GLY A 297 -29.12 3.84 -17.05
CA GLY A 297 -28.56 4.77 -18.06
C GLY A 297 -28.52 6.23 -17.60
N GLN A 298 -28.92 6.53 -16.36
CA GLN A 298 -28.91 7.89 -15.81
C GLN A 298 -27.56 8.19 -15.17
N VAL A 299 -26.99 9.33 -15.52
CA VAL A 299 -25.78 9.85 -14.86
C VAL A 299 -26.23 10.47 -13.53
N PRO A 300 -25.73 9.97 -12.38
CA PRO A 300 -25.98 10.63 -11.09
C PRO A 300 -25.26 11.97 -11.05
N GLY A 301 -25.93 13.01 -10.56
CA GLY A 301 -25.39 14.37 -10.42
C GLY A 301 -26.31 15.20 -9.55
#